data_2e131ed06f942d366c5277f9e9bd4cf1
#
_entry.id   2e131ed06f942d366c5277f9e9bd4cf1
#
_cell.length_a   1.000
_cell.length_b   1.000
_cell.length_c   1.000
_cell.angle_alpha   90.00
_cell.angle_beta   90.00
_cell.angle_gamma   90.00
#
_symmetry.space_group_name_H-M   'P 1'
#
loop_
_entity.id
_entity.type
_entity.pdbx_description
1 polymer ?
#
loop_
_entity_poly.entity_id
_entity_poly.type
_entity_poly.pdbx_seq_one_letter_code
_entity_poly.pdbx_strand_id
1 'polypeptide(L)'
;PPIHYIGGSDTLPPPLSKEREAELLKHMEEESARQELIEHNLRLVVYIARRFENTGINIEALISIGTIGLIKAVGTYRADKNIKLATYASRCIENEILMYLRKNAKRRGEVSFDEPLNTDWDGNELLLSDILGTDGDLVYRGIEDEVDKELLALAMRKLTPREKQIMELRFGLKGTHEYTQKQVADMLGISQI
;
A
#
# COMPACT_ATOMS: atom_id res chain seq x y z
N PRO A 1 -33.75 -17.84 11.91
CA PRO A 1 -32.60 -18.73 11.97
C PRO A 1 -31.43 -17.98 12.59
N PRO A 2 -30.61 -18.64 13.44
CA PRO A 2 -29.44 -17.99 14.01
C PRO A 2 -28.45 -17.61 12.90
N ILE A 3 -27.98 -16.38 12.92
CA ILE A 3 -26.92 -15.91 12.02
C ILE A 3 -25.61 -16.13 12.78
N HIS A 4 -24.85 -17.10 12.32
CA HIS A 4 -23.51 -17.34 12.85
C HIS A 4 -22.53 -16.35 12.22
N TYR A 5 -21.62 -15.81 13.01
CA TYR A 5 -20.47 -15.09 12.50
C TYR A 5 -19.53 -16.10 11.82
N ILE A 6 -19.02 -15.75 10.67
CA ILE A 6 -18.15 -16.64 9.89
C ILE A 6 -16.87 -16.90 10.71
N GLY A 7 -16.67 -18.17 11.11
CA GLY A 7 -15.51 -18.62 11.87
C GLY A 7 -15.66 -18.74 13.40
N GLY A 8 -16.80 -18.36 13.97
CA GLY A 8 -17.06 -18.46 15.41
C GLY A 8 -18.28 -19.33 15.77
N SER A 9 -18.26 -19.94 16.95
CA SER A 9 -19.41 -20.65 17.53
C SER A 9 -20.46 -19.69 18.10
N ASP A 10 -20.11 -18.42 18.27
CA ASP A 10 -20.95 -17.42 18.93
C ASP A 10 -21.93 -16.79 17.96
N THR A 11 -23.19 -16.72 18.37
CA THR A 11 -24.24 -16.05 17.60
C THR A 11 -24.21 -14.55 17.87
N LEU A 12 -24.35 -13.75 16.81
CA LEU A 12 -24.51 -12.31 16.98
C LEU A 12 -25.70 -11.97 17.89
N PRO A 13 -25.59 -10.93 18.73
CA PRO A 13 -26.64 -10.53 19.63
C PRO A 13 -27.97 -10.26 18.89
N PRO A 14 -29.12 -10.53 19.52
CA PRO A 14 -30.41 -10.26 18.92
C PRO A 14 -30.65 -8.75 18.79
N PRO A 15 -31.55 -8.30 17.90
CA PRO A 15 -31.94 -6.90 17.80
C PRO A 15 -32.50 -6.37 19.13
N LEU A 16 -32.25 -5.11 19.41
CA LEU A 16 -32.79 -4.41 20.56
C LEU A 16 -34.31 -4.30 20.49
N SER A 17 -34.99 -4.23 21.66
CA SER A 17 -36.38 -3.83 21.74
C SER A 17 -36.54 -2.35 21.35
N LYS A 18 -37.70 -1.96 20.86
CA LYS A 18 -37.98 -0.57 20.46
C LYS A 18 -37.78 0.42 21.61
N GLU A 19 -38.16 -0.01 22.82
CA GLU A 19 -38.04 0.79 24.05
C GLU A 19 -36.54 1.01 24.39
N ARG A 20 -35.74 -0.06 24.34
CA ARG A 20 -34.30 0.02 24.63
C ARG A 20 -33.56 0.84 23.59
N GLU A 21 -33.86 0.64 22.29
CA GLU A 21 -33.30 1.44 21.21
C GLU A 21 -33.60 2.94 21.41
N ALA A 22 -34.86 3.28 21.75
CA ALA A 22 -35.28 4.66 21.99
C ALA A 22 -34.56 5.28 23.22
N GLU A 23 -34.28 4.49 24.25
CA GLU A 23 -33.53 4.92 25.42
C GLU A 23 -32.07 5.22 25.06
N LEU A 24 -31.40 4.28 24.39
CA LEU A 24 -30.00 4.47 23.96
C LEU A 24 -29.83 5.64 22.98
N LEU A 25 -30.79 5.88 22.12
CA LEU A 25 -30.78 7.03 21.22
C LEU A 25 -30.87 8.39 21.94
N LYS A 26 -31.36 8.44 23.18
CA LYS A 26 -31.32 9.66 24.01
C LYS A 26 -29.93 9.87 24.65
N HIS A 27 -29.15 8.81 24.81
CA HIS A 27 -27.83 8.82 25.45
C HIS A 27 -26.69 8.60 24.47
N MET A 28 -26.85 9.04 23.23
CA MET A 28 -25.86 8.89 22.14
C MET A 28 -24.50 9.53 22.43
N GLU A 29 -24.41 10.39 23.44
CA GLU A 29 -23.14 11.00 23.87
C GLU A 29 -22.25 10.01 24.63
N GLU A 30 -22.85 9.00 25.25
CA GLU A 30 -22.15 7.95 25.98
C GLU A 30 -21.60 6.90 25.05
N GLU A 31 -20.31 6.54 25.23
CA GLU A 31 -19.64 5.51 24.43
C GLU A 31 -20.30 4.14 24.59
N SER A 32 -20.73 3.81 25.83
CA SER A 32 -21.45 2.57 26.15
C SER A 32 -22.74 2.40 25.35
N ALA A 33 -23.52 3.47 25.22
CA ALA A 33 -24.78 3.47 24.47
C ALA A 33 -24.52 3.27 22.96
N ARG A 34 -23.50 3.92 22.42
CA ARG A 34 -23.07 3.72 21.03
C ARG A 34 -22.61 2.30 20.76
N GLN A 35 -21.81 1.74 21.66
CA GLN A 35 -21.31 0.37 21.53
C GLN A 35 -22.47 -0.65 21.53
N GLU A 36 -23.43 -0.53 22.46
CA GLU A 36 -24.60 -1.40 22.52
C GLU A 36 -25.44 -1.29 21.23
N LEU A 37 -25.63 -0.08 20.71
CA LEU A 37 -26.32 0.13 19.42
C LEU A 37 -25.58 -0.54 18.25
N ILE A 38 -24.26 -0.48 18.20
CA ILE A 38 -23.46 -1.11 17.14
C ILE A 38 -23.55 -2.63 17.24
N GLU A 39 -23.30 -3.20 18.41
CA GLU A 39 -23.27 -4.65 18.62
C GLU A 39 -24.59 -5.32 18.23
N HIS A 40 -25.70 -4.74 18.65
CA HIS A 40 -27.03 -5.28 18.36
C HIS A 40 -27.52 -5.03 16.91
N ASN A 41 -26.80 -4.22 16.11
CA ASN A 41 -27.08 -3.99 14.70
C ASN A 41 -26.09 -4.68 13.75
N LEU A 42 -25.10 -5.46 14.25
CA LEU A 42 -24.18 -6.21 13.41
C LEU A 42 -24.85 -7.21 12.46
N ARG A 43 -26.01 -7.78 12.88
CA ARG A 43 -26.81 -8.65 12.00
C ARG A 43 -27.30 -7.94 10.74
N LEU A 44 -27.59 -6.64 10.82
CA LEU A 44 -27.95 -5.82 9.67
C LEU A 44 -26.77 -5.67 8.71
N VAL A 45 -25.55 -5.50 9.24
CA VAL A 45 -24.33 -5.44 8.42
C VAL A 45 -24.15 -6.73 7.63
N VAL A 46 -24.24 -7.90 8.29
CA VAL A 46 -24.11 -9.20 7.63
C VAL A 46 -25.18 -9.39 6.55
N TYR A 47 -26.42 -9.00 6.84
CA TYR A 47 -27.50 -9.09 5.86
C TYR A 47 -27.24 -8.23 4.61
N ILE A 48 -26.73 -7.02 4.79
CA ILE A 48 -26.42 -6.12 3.67
C ILE A 48 -25.18 -6.61 2.92
N ALA A 49 -24.11 -7.02 3.63
CA ALA A 49 -22.87 -7.49 3.01
C ALA A 49 -23.11 -8.69 2.08
N ARG A 50 -23.99 -9.63 2.45
CA ARG A 50 -24.38 -10.77 1.61
C ARG A 50 -24.95 -10.37 0.26
N ARG A 51 -25.58 -9.23 0.13
CA ARG A 51 -26.09 -8.74 -1.17
C ARG A 51 -24.98 -8.39 -2.16
N PHE A 52 -23.76 -8.20 -1.65
CA PHE A 52 -22.56 -7.88 -2.44
C PHE A 52 -21.61 -9.06 -2.61
N GLU A 53 -21.99 -10.28 -2.19
CA GLU A 53 -21.15 -11.48 -2.26
C GLU A 53 -20.67 -11.79 -3.68
N ASN A 54 -21.52 -11.49 -4.70
CA ASN A 54 -21.22 -11.73 -6.11
C ASN A 54 -20.17 -10.75 -6.72
N THR A 55 -19.60 -9.86 -5.91
CA THR A 55 -18.61 -8.86 -6.40
C THR A 55 -17.18 -9.40 -6.48
N GLY A 56 -16.96 -10.65 -6.05
CA GLY A 56 -15.63 -11.29 -6.01
C GLY A 56 -14.77 -10.86 -4.81
N ILE A 57 -15.33 -10.10 -3.86
CA ILE A 57 -14.65 -9.73 -2.62
C ILE A 57 -15.07 -10.67 -1.51
N ASN A 58 -14.11 -11.06 -0.66
CA ASN A 58 -14.39 -11.90 0.49
C ASN A 58 -15.47 -11.27 1.38
N ILE A 59 -16.46 -12.11 1.79
CA ILE A 59 -17.58 -11.69 2.63
C ILE A 59 -17.11 -11.10 3.96
N GLU A 60 -16.01 -11.58 4.54
CA GLU A 60 -15.44 -11.03 5.78
C GLU A 60 -14.96 -9.59 5.59
N ALA A 61 -14.31 -9.30 4.45
CA ALA A 61 -13.91 -7.94 4.10
C ALA A 61 -15.13 -7.02 3.93
N LEU A 62 -16.20 -7.51 3.27
CA LEU A 62 -17.43 -6.74 3.09
C LEU A 62 -18.13 -6.46 4.43
N ILE A 63 -18.14 -7.43 5.36
CA ILE A 63 -18.68 -7.25 6.72
C ILE A 63 -17.84 -6.22 7.48
N SER A 64 -16.52 -6.30 7.42
CA SER A 64 -15.64 -5.34 8.09
C SER A 64 -15.87 -3.90 7.58
N ILE A 65 -15.97 -3.72 6.28
CA ILE A 65 -16.26 -2.43 5.65
C ILE A 65 -17.66 -1.95 6.02
N GLY A 66 -18.66 -2.84 5.98
CA GLY A 66 -20.02 -2.54 6.39
C GLY A 66 -20.11 -2.12 7.85
N THR A 67 -19.30 -2.72 8.72
CA THR A 67 -19.23 -2.34 10.16
C THR A 67 -18.69 -0.91 10.31
N ILE A 68 -17.71 -0.50 9.52
CA ILE A 68 -17.26 0.90 9.49
C ILE A 68 -18.41 1.83 9.10
N GLY A 69 -19.22 1.42 8.11
CA GLY A 69 -20.44 2.15 7.71
C GLY A 69 -21.46 2.28 8.84
N LEU A 70 -21.67 1.21 9.62
CA LEU A 70 -22.55 1.22 10.79
C LEU A 70 -22.02 2.14 11.89
N ILE A 71 -20.72 2.10 12.21
CA ILE A 71 -20.08 2.98 13.21
C ILE A 71 -20.28 4.44 12.82
N LYS A 72 -20.02 4.78 11.55
CA LYS A 72 -20.27 6.13 11.03
C LYS A 72 -21.74 6.53 11.13
N ALA A 73 -22.65 5.59 10.84
CA ALA A 73 -24.07 5.83 10.94
C ALA A 73 -24.51 6.15 12.36
N VAL A 74 -24.07 5.35 13.35
CA VAL A 74 -24.38 5.60 14.76
C VAL A 74 -23.81 6.96 15.20
N GLY A 75 -22.57 7.30 14.81
CA GLY A 75 -21.96 8.58 15.18
C GLY A 75 -22.58 9.84 14.54
N THR A 76 -23.29 9.68 13.41
CA THR A 76 -23.90 10.81 12.66
C THR A 76 -25.42 10.84 12.67
N TYR A 77 -26.03 9.84 13.29
CA TYR A 77 -27.48 9.73 13.35
C TYR A 77 -28.11 10.88 14.15
N ARG A 78 -29.22 11.41 13.65
CA ARG A 78 -30.01 12.44 14.29
C ARG A 78 -31.47 11.99 14.41
N ALA A 79 -31.92 11.84 15.66
CA ALA A 79 -33.28 11.38 15.97
C ALA A 79 -34.35 12.40 15.57
N ASP A 80 -34.00 13.70 15.44
CA ASP A 80 -34.88 14.80 15.05
C ASP A 80 -35.47 14.64 13.63
N LYS A 81 -34.85 13.87 12.78
CA LYS A 81 -35.25 13.68 11.38
C LYS A 81 -36.35 12.63 11.14
N ASN A 82 -36.89 12.04 12.21
CA ASN A 82 -37.98 11.08 12.14
C ASN A 82 -37.75 9.85 11.22
N ILE A 83 -36.49 9.47 11.04
CA ILE A 83 -36.02 8.30 10.25
C ILE A 83 -35.55 7.24 11.23
N LYS A 84 -35.92 5.97 11.01
CA LYS A 84 -35.45 4.87 11.87
C LYS A 84 -33.92 4.69 11.70
N LEU A 85 -33.24 4.40 12.81
CA LEU A 85 -31.81 4.12 12.81
C LEU A 85 -31.43 3.04 11.78
N ALA A 86 -32.13 1.92 11.74
CA ALA A 86 -31.92 0.83 10.81
C ALA A 86 -31.95 1.29 9.32
N THR A 87 -32.89 2.19 8.98
CA THR A 87 -33.00 2.72 7.61
C THR A 87 -31.83 3.61 7.25
N TYR A 88 -31.39 4.46 8.18
CA TYR A 88 -30.23 5.33 7.98
C TYR A 88 -28.94 4.52 7.93
N ALA A 89 -28.77 3.59 8.87
CA ALA A 89 -27.59 2.71 8.94
C ALA A 89 -27.46 1.85 7.67
N SER A 90 -28.57 1.29 7.16
CA SER A 90 -28.56 0.51 5.92
C SER A 90 -27.95 1.30 4.76
N ARG A 91 -28.32 2.56 4.61
CA ARG A 91 -27.75 3.42 3.56
C ARG A 91 -26.26 3.74 3.76
N CYS A 92 -25.86 3.98 5.01
CA CYS A 92 -24.46 4.21 5.33
C CYS A 92 -23.59 2.98 5.07
N ILE A 93 -24.09 1.79 5.44
CA ILE A 93 -23.42 0.50 5.20
C ILE A 93 -23.27 0.26 3.69
N GLU A 94 -24.38 0.38 2.93
CA GLU A 94 -24.36 0.21 1.46
C GLU A 94 -23.38 1.20 0.80
N ASN A 95 -23.41 2.46 1.20
CA ASN A 95 -22.51 3.47 0.64
C ASN A 95 -21.04 3.17 0.91
N GLU A 96 -20.70 2.73 2.13
CA GLU A 96 -19.30 2.39 2.46
C GLU A 96 -18.82 1.21 1.63
N ILE A 97 -19.63 0.17 1.47
CA ILE A 97 -19.32 -0.98 0.61
C ILE A 97 -19.16 -0.53 -0.85
N LEU A 98 -20.09 0.27 -1.37
CA LEU A 98 -20.02 0.76 -2.76
C LEU A 98 -18.79 1.65 -3.00
N MET A 99 -18.40 2.49 -2.04
CA MET A 99 -17.17 3.29 -2.12
C MET A 99 -15.94 2.40 -2.19
N TYR A 100 -15.87 1.36 -1.37
CA TYR A 100 -14.79 0.38 -1.41
C TYR A 100 -14.75 -0.35 -2.75
N LEU A 101 -15.88 -0.82 -3.27
CA LEU A 101 -15.97 -1.48 -4.58
C LEU A 101 -15.46 -0.59 -5.71
N ARG A 102 -15.82 0.69 -5.72
CA ARG A 102 -15.34 1.67 -6.70
C ARG A 102 -13.83 1.88 -6.61
N LYS A 103 -13.30 1.97 -5.39
CA LYS A 103 -11.86 2.10 -5.16
C LYS A 103 -11.11 0.84 -5.62
N ASN A 104 -11.66 -0.33 -5.33
CA ASN A 104 -11.08 -1.61 -5.68
C ASN A 104 -11.22 -1.95 -7.17
N ALA A 105 -12.23 -1.40 -7.85
CA ALA A 105 -12.39 -1.59 -9.31
C ALA A 105 -11.18 -1.07 -10.11
N LYS A 106 -10.46 -0.07 -9.60
CA LYS A 106 -9.23 0.42 -10.22
C LYS A 106 -8.07 -0.57 -10.12
N ARG A 107 -8.12 -1.49 -9.13
CA ARG A 107 -7.09 -2.52 -8.90
C ARG A 107 -7.33 -3.81 -9.67
N ARG A 108 -8.39 -3.92 -10.45
CA ARG A 108 -8.69 -5.14 -11.24
C ARG A 108 -7.64 -5.49 -12.29
N GLY A 109 -6.74 -4.56 -12.62
CA GLY A 109 -5.61 -4.78 -13.51
C GLY A 109 -4.31 -5.13 -12.79
N GLU A 110 -4.32 -5.25 -11.46
CA GLU A 110 -3.15 -5.70 -10.70
C GLU A 110 -3.00 -7.23 -10.90
N VAL A 111 -1.81 -7.63 -11.33
CA VAL A 111 -1.41 -9.03 -11.51
C VAL A 111 -0.51 -9.39 -10.33
N SER A 112 -0.67 -10.59 -9.78
CA SER A 112 0.19 -11.06 -8.70
C SER A 112 1.62 -11.30 -9.21
N PHE A 113 2.62 -10.96 -8.42
CA PHE A 113 4.01 -11.32 -8.72
C PHE A 113 4.24 -12.84 -8.73
N ASP A 114 3.43 -13.58 -7.98
CA ASP A 114 3.47 -15.04 -7.90
C ASP A 114 2.56 -15.69 -8.96
N GLU A 115 2.02 -14.92 -9.91
CA GLU A 115 1.23 -15.48 -11.00
C GLU A 115 2.15 -16.19 -11.99
N PRO A 116 1.93 -17.49 -12.28
CA PRO A 116 2.73 -18.23 -13.24
C PRO A 116 2.45 -17.72 -14.66
N LEU A 117 3.49 -17.28 -15.34
CA LEU A 117 3.43 -16.84 -16.75
C LEU A 117 3.44 -18.05 -17.69
N ASN A 118 4.15 -19.09 -17.32
CA ASN A 118 4.24 -20.34 -18.07
C ASN A 118 4.62 -21.50 -17.13
N THR A 119 4.16 -22.69 -17.49
CA THR A 119 4.54 -23.94 -16.80
C THR A 119 5.16 -24.85 -17.85
N ASP A 120 6.35 -25.38 -17.59
CA ASP A 120 7.03 -26.30 -18.50
C ASP A 120 6.47 -27.73 -18.36
N TRP A 121 6.99 -28.66 -19.19
CA TRP A 121 6.55 -30.04 -19.21
C TRP A 121 6.90 -30.80 -17.92
N ASP A 122 7.89 -30.31 -17.16
CA ASP A 122 8.36 -30.92 -15.91
C ASP A 122 7.62 -30.33 -14.69
N GLY A 123 6.70 -29.36 -14.91
CA GLY A 123 5.89 -28.74 -13.88
C GLY A 123 6.58 -27.56 -13.18
N ASN A 124 7.70 -27.05 -13.73
CA ASN A 124 8.32 -25.84 -13.20
C ASN A 124 7.54 -24.62 -13.68
N GLU A 125 7.23 -23.73 -12.77
CA GLU A 125 6.49 -22.50 -13.03
C GLU A 125 7.47 -21.32 -13.16
N LEU A 126 7.34 -20.57 -14.27
CA LEU A 126 8.01 -19.29 -14.46
C LEU A 126 7.10 -18.19 -13.91
N LEU A 127 7.50 -17.58 -12.81
CA LEU A 127 6.73 -16.54 -12.15
C LEU A 127 7.05 -15.17 -12.75
N LEU A 128 6.12 -14.23 -12.61
CA LEU A 128 6.32 -12.83 -12.99
C LEU A 128 7.47 -12.19 -12.20
N SER A 129 7.66 -12.60 -10.94
CA SER A 129 8.78 -12.19 -10.07
C SER A 129 10.16 -12.56 -10.62
N ASP A 130 10.27 -13.68 -11.36
CA ASP A 130 11.54 -14.14 -11.92
C ASP A 130 12.01 -13.26 -13.09
N ILE A 131 11.05 -12.67 -13.81
CA ILE A 131 11.33 -11.79 -14.96
C ILE A 131 11.53 -10.34 -14.54
N LEU A 132 10.78 -9.85 -13.55
CA LEU A 132 10.78 -8.45 -13.11
C LEU A 132 11.77 -8.19 -11.96
N GLY A 133 12.70 -9.10 -11.71
CA GLY A 133 13.77 -8.91 -10.74
C GLY A 133 14.61 -7.68 -11.06
N THR A 134 15.09 -7.00 -10.05
CA THR A 134 16.17 -6.01 -10.19
C THR A 134 17.47 -6.77 -10.45
N ASP A 135 18.36 -6.22 -11.32
CA ASP A 135 19.73 -6.74 -11.47
C ASP A 135 20.34 -6.93 -10.07
N GLY A 136 20.76 -8.16 -9.75
CA GLY A 136 21.29 -8.51 -8.44
C GLY A 136 22.48 -7.67 -7.99
N ASP A 137 23.15 -7.04 -8.95
CA ASP A 137 24.32 -6.19 -8.71
C ASP A 137 24.00 -4.75 -8.28
N LEU A 138 22.73 -4.30 -8.35
CA LEU A 138 22.40 -2.92 -7.98
C LEU A 138 22.74 -2.58 -6.53
N VAL A 139 22.64 -3.54 -5.62
CA VAL A 139 22.98 -3.34 -4.21
C VAL A 139 24.51 -3.24 -4.03
N TYR A 140 25.27 -4.00 -4.80
CA TYR A 140 26.74 -4.05 -4.73
C TYR A 140 27.40 -2.91 -5.48
N ARG A 141 26.79 -2.39 -6.56
CA ARG A 141 27.35 -1.26 -7.37
C ARG A 141 27.69 -0.05 -6.52
N GLY A 142 26.86 0.29 -5.54
CA GLY A 142 27.13 1.40 -4.64
C GLY A 142 28.41 1.20 -3.80
N ILE A 143 28.66 -0.02 -3.38
CA ILE A 143 29.85 -0.40 -2.59
C ILE A 143 31.09 -0.46 -3.53
N GLU A 144 30.94 -1.04 -4.72
CA GLU A 144 31.99 -1.11 -5.73
C GLU A 144 32.45 0.30 -6.16
N ASP A 145 31.48 1.20 -6.45
CA ASP A 145 31.76 2.60 -6.80
C ASP A 145 32.52 3.33 -5.68
N GLU A 146 32.24 3.03 -4.42
CA GLU A 146 32.89 3.65 -3.27
C GLU A 146 34.34 3.13 -3.11
N VAL A 147 34.51 1.81 -3.25
CA VAL A 147 35.86 1.18 -3.26
C VAL A 147 36.68 1.66 -4.42
N ASP A 148 36.12 1.78 -5.62
CA ASP A 148 36.80 2.29 -6.80
C ASP A 148 37.27 3.75 -6.63
N LYS A 149 36.46 4.59 -6.01
CA LYS A 149 36.82 5.98 -5.66
C LYS A 149 37.98 6.01 -4.66
N GLU A 150 38.00 5.14 -3.66
CA GLU A 150 39.10 5.06 -2.70
C GLU A 150 40.39 4.58 -3.35
N LEU A 151 40.29 3.55 -4.20
CA LEU A 151 41.45 3.04 -4.98
C LEU A 151 41.99 4.11 -5.91
N LEU A 152 41.13 4.85 -6.60
CA LEU A 152 41.53 5.97 -7.45
C LEU A 152 42.24 7.05 -6.61
N ALA A 153 41.72 7.42 -5.45
CA ALA A 153 42.34 8.39 -4.56
C ALA A 153 43.73 7.95 -4.06
N LEU A 154 43.88 6.66 -3.75
CA LEU A 154 45.15 6.06 -3.37
C LEU A 154 46.15 6.06 -4.54
N ALA A 155 45.73 5.72 -5.74
CA ALA A 155 46.57 5.76 -6.96
C ALA A 155 47.02 7.20 -7.24
N MET A 156 46.13 8.17 -7.15
CA MET A 156 46.41 9.59 -7.35
C MET A 156 47.44 10.15 -6.35
N ARG A 157 47.53 9.59 -5.14
CA ARG A 157 48.54 9.98 -4.14
C ARG A 157 49.98 9.55 -4.52
N LYS A 158 50.09 8.50 -5.31
CA LYS A 158 51.42 7.98 -5.77
C LYS A 158 52.00 8.73 -6.96
N LEU A 159 51.17 9.54 -7.64
CA LEU A 159 51.58 10.31 -8.79
C LEU A 159 52.42 11.55 -8.37
N THR A 160 53.35 11.95 -9.21
CA THR A 160 54.06 13.23 -9.06
C THR A 160 53.07 14.40 -9.23
N PRO A 161 53.37 15.60 -8.70
CA PRO A 161 52.49 16.75 -8.83
C PRO A 161 52.10 17.07 -10.28
N ARG A 162 53.02 16.86 -11.22
CA ARG A 162 52.81 17.11 -12.65
C ARG A 162 51.85 16.07 -13.27
N GLU A 163 52.07 14.80 -13.00
CA GLU A 163 51.20 13.71 -13.45
C GLU A 163 49.80 13.87 -12.89
N LYS A 164 49.67 14.21 -11.62
CA LYS A 164 48.41 14.47 -10.97
C LYS A 164 47.64 15.59 -11.64
N GLN A 165 48.31 16.69 -12.01
CA GLN A 165 47.69 17.81 -12.71
C GLN A 165 47.22 17.39 -14.12
N ILE A 166 47.96 16.56 -14.81
CA ILE A 166 47.58 16.00 -16.12
C ILE A 166 46.29 15.17 -15.97
N MET A 167 46.25 14.28 -14.98
CA MET A 167 45.09 13.42 -14.74
C MET A 167 43.87 14.24 -14.35
N GLU A 168 44.02 15.25 -13.46
CA GLU A 168 42.92 16.13 -13.04
C GLU A 168 42.30 16.88 -14.24
N LEU A 169 43.13 17.42 -15.14
CA LEU A 169 42.68 18.12 -16.35
C LEU A 169 42.08 17.16 -17.39
N ARG A 170 42.67 15.98 -17.56
CA ARG A 170 42.24 15.02 -18.58
C ARG A 170 40.87 14.41 -18.29
N PHE A 171 40.61 14.08 -17.03
CA PHE A 171 39.43 13.38 -16.60
C PHE A 171 38.46 14.24 -15.80
N GLY A 172 38.67 15.55 -15.73
CA GLY A 172 37.76 16.46 -15.04
C GLY A 172 37.63 16.17 -13.55
N LEU A 173 38.67 15.62 -12.91
CA LEU A 173 38.63 15.31 -11.49
C LEU A 173 38.52 16.61 -10.67
N LYS A 174 37.84 16.54 -9.51
CA LYS A 174 37.52 17.69 -8.66
C LYS A 174 36.57 18.73 -9.28
N GLY A 175 35.72 18.30 -10.21
CA GLY A 175 34.68 19.18 -10.79
C GLY A 175 35.23 20.14 -11.87
N THR A 176 36.42 19.89 -12.42
CA THR A 176 36.94 20.58 -13.58
C THR A 176 36.36 20.00 -14.87
N HIS A 177 36.44 20.76 -15.97
CA HIS A 177 36.01 20.27 -17.27
C HIS A 177 37.03 19.25 -17.81
N GLU A 178 36.52 18.24 -18.55
CA GLU A 178 37.39 17.27 -19.24
C GLU A 178 38.04 17.91 -20.47
N TYR A 179 39.38 17.82 -20.56
CA TYR A 179 40.14 18.33 -21.69
C TYR A 179 40.68 17.17 -22.54
N THR A 180 40.80 17.39 -23.85
CA THR A 180 41.47 16.45 -24.74
C THR A 180 42.96 16.40 -24.44
N GLN A 181 43.62 15.29 -24.79
CA GLN A 181 45.04 15.11 -24.56
C GLN A 181 45.88 16.26 -25.20
N LYS A 182 45.47 16.72 -26.40
CA LYS A 182 46.08 17.85 -27.08
C LYS A 182 45.95 19.15 -26.31
N GLN A 183 44.77 19.46 -25.82
CA GLN A 183 44.53 20.67 -25.02
C GLN A 183 45.33 20.67 -23.73
N VAL A 184 45.43 19.49 -23.04
CA VAL A 184 46.24 19.37 -21.83
C VAL A 184 47.74 19.60 -22.16
N ALA A 185 48.23 19.04 -23.30
CA ALA A 185 49.60 19.24 -23.76
C ALA A 185 49.89 20.73 -24.06
N ASP A 186 48.96 21.40 -24.75
CA ASP A 186 49.08 22.83 -25.08
C ASP A 186 49.04 23.70 -23.80
N MET A 187 48.19 23.38 -22.83
CA MET A 187 48.06 24.07 -21.54
C MET A 187 49.34 23.95 -20.67
N LEU A 188 49.97 22.80 -20.70
CA LEU A 188 51.17 22.50 -19.88
C LEU A 188 52.49 22.71 -20.62
N GLY A 189 52.43 23.13 -21.88
CA GLY A 189 53.62 23.37 -22.73
C GLY A 189 54.47 22.12 -22.94
N ILE A 190 53.86 20.94 -23.08
CA ILE A 190 54.52 19.64 -23.28
C ILE A 190 54.16 19.08 -24.64
N SER A 191 55.07 18.28 -25.19
CA SER A 191 54.77 17.55 -26.41
C SER A 191 53.72 16.47 -26.16
N GLN A 192 52.80 16.35 -27.09
CA GLN A 192 51.84 15.23 -27.10
C GLN A 192 52.61 13.97 -27.48
N ILE A 193 52.60 12.96 -26.62
CA ILE A 193 53.13 11.62 -26.89
C ILE A 193 52.03 10.75 -27.46
#